data_fe66645066fce41e937e21ef6f06d141
#
_entry.id   fe66645066fce41e937e21ef6f06d141
#
_cell.length_a   1.000
_cell.length_b   1.000
_cell.length_c   1.000
_cell.angle_alpha   90.00
_cell.angle_beta   90.00
_cell.angle_gamma   90.00
#
_symmetry.space_group_name_H-M   'P 1'
#
loop_
_entity.id
_entity.type
_entity.pdbx_description
1 polymer ?
#
loop_
_entity_poly.entity_id
_entity_poly.type
_entity_poly.pdbx_seq_one_letter_code
_entity_poly.pdbx_strand_id
1 'polypeptide(L)'
;MVFQIGSALLDACVLSALEEEPLYGYALTQKVKSVVDISESTLYPVLRRLTKDGLLSTYDQPFNGRNRRYYVLTDYGKSQLIFLRNEWISYKERLDGILINKEAKIKACPHAMSSSMDSDSQNKEAKILSSSMDSDFASQNKEDLG
;
A
#
# COMPACT_ATOMS: atom_id res chain seq x y z
N MET A 1 -8.76 15.44 -1.12
CA MET A 1 -8.39 14.41 -2.07
C MET A 1 -9.53 14.14 -3.02
N VAL A 2 -9.22 14.00 -4.28
CA VAL A 2 -10.24 13.80 -5.29
C VAL A 2 -10.84 12.41 -5.27
N PHE A 3 -10.00 11.42 -5.06
CA PHE A 3 -10.47 10.06 -5.06
C PHE A 3 -10.62 9.54 -3.65
N GLN A 4 -11.77 8.95 -3.39
CA GLN A 4 -12.01 8.41 -2.07
C GLN A 4 -11.53 6.98 -1.99
N ILE A 5 -11.06 6.63 -0.81
CA ILE A 5 -10.51 5.30 -0.62
C ILE A 5 -11.60 4.37 -0.14
N GLY A 6 -11.66 3.19 -0.73
CA GLY A 6 -12.65 2.20 -0.33
C GLY A 6 -12.24 1.51 0.95
N SER A 7 -13.16 0.79 1.55
CA SER A 7 -12.91 0.18 2.84
C SER A 7 -11.79 -0.85 2.80
N ALA A 8 -11.72 -1.65 1.76
CA ALA A 8 -10.67 -2.65 1.69
C ALA A 8 -9.30 -2.02 1.59
N LEU A 9 -9.19 -0.94 0.84
CA LEU A 9 -7.92 -0.27 0.69
C LEU A 9 -7.54 0.42 2.00
N LEU A 10 -8.52 0.95 2.70
CA LEU A 10 -8.26 1.57 3.98
C LEU A 10 -7.78 0.52 4.98
N ASP A 11 -8.39 -0.66 4.97
CA ASP A 11 -7.95 -1.75 5.83
C ASP A 11 -6.49 -2.06 5.53
N ALA A 12 -6.15 -2.14 4.26
CA ALA A 12 -4.77 -2.44 3.87
C ALA A 12 -3.81 -1.37 4.39
N CYS A 13 -4.22 -0.11 4.34
CA CYS A 13 -3.38 0.97 4.84
C CYS A 13 -3.15 0.85 6.34
N VAL A 14 -4.19 0.52 7.09
CA VAL A 14 -4.08 0.38 8.52
C VAL A 14 -3.19 -0.81 8.88
N LEU A 15 -3.42 -1.93 8.24
CA LEU A 15 -2.62 -3.11 8.52
C LEU A 15 -1.16 -2.87 8.16
N SER A 16 -0.93 -2.21 7.06
CA SER A 16 0.42 -1.94 6.62
C SER A 16 1.14 -0.99 7.58
N ALA A 17 0.40 -0.03 8.13
CA ALA A 17 1.00 0.92 9.05
C ALA A 17 1.50 0.24 10.31
N LEU A 18 0.94 -0.91 10.65
CA LEU A 18 1.32 -1.64 11.84
C LEU A 18 2.29 -2.78 11.55
N GLU A 19 2.73 -2.89 10.32
CA GLU A 19 3.57 -4.02 9.94
C GLU A 19 4.93 -4.00 10.65
N GLU A 20 5.47 -2.84 10.84
CA GLU A 20 6.79 -2.73 11.42
C GLU A 20 6.80 -2.74 12.93
N GLU A 21 5.84 -2.11 13.53
CA GLU A 21 5.81 -2.02 14.97
C GLU A 21 4.43 -1.67 15.48
N PRO A 22 4.14 -2.00 16.73
CA PRO A 22 2.86 -1.59 17.30
C PRO A 22 2.79 -0.08 17.42
N LEU A 23 1.61 0.46 17.25
CA LEU A 23 1.41 1.89 17.38
C LEU A 23 0.19 2.15 18.23
N TYR A 24 0.22 3.22 19.04
CA TYR A 24 -0.97 3.55 19.80
C TYR A 24 -1.91 4.34 18.90
N GLY A 25 -3.18 4.39 19.30
CA GLY A 25 -4.22 4.90 18.42
C GLY A 25 -3.92 6.22 17.73
N TYR A 26 -3.44 7.19 18.48
CA TYR A 26 -3.17 8.49 17.88
C TYR A 26 -2.06 8.42 16.83
N ALA A 27 -0.97 7.72 17.16
CA ALA A 27 0.15 7.61 16.21
C ALA A 27 -0.28 6.87 14.96
N LEU A 28 -1.06 5.82 15.12
CA LEU A 28 -1.55 5.07 14.00
C LEU A 28 -2.43 5.95 13.11
N THR A 29 -3.31 6.70 13.74
CA THR A 29 -4.19 7.58 13.02
C THR A 29 -3.40 8.62 12.23
N GLN A 30 -2.38 9.20 12.85
CA GLN A 30 -1.58 10.19 12.16
C GLN A 30 -0.83 9.58 11.00
N LYS A 31 -0.33 8.37 11.17
CA LYS A 31 0.41 7.72 10.11
C LYS A 31 -0.48 7.45 8.89
N VAL A 32 -1.70 7.00 9.13
CA VAL A 32 -2.63 6.73 8.04
C VAL A 32 -3.07 8.04 7.40
N LYS A 33 -3.33 9.06 8.21
CA LYS A 33 -3.78 10.33 7.68
C LYS A 33 -2.72 11.03 6.85
N SER A 34 -1.46 10.70 7.05
CA SER A 34 -0.41 11.31 6.25
C SER A 34 -0.46 10.81 4.81
N VAL A 35 -1.14 9.72 4.57
CA VAL A 35 -1.22 9.13 3.24
C VAL A 35 -2.60 9.30 2.62
N VAL A 36 -3.63 9.10 3.42
CA VAL A 36 -4.99 9.20 2.89
C VAL A 36 -5.77 10.26 3.66
N ASP A 37 -6.62 10.95 2.96
CA ASP A 37 -7.38 12.04 3.54
C ASP A 37 -8.62 11.45 4.21
N ILE A 38 -8.49 11.14 5.48
CA ILE A 38 -9.57 10.51 6.20
C ILE A 38 -9.65 11.06 7.61
N SER A 39 -10.83 11.15 8.16
CA SER A 39 -10.99 11.72 9.48
C SER A 39 -10.83 10.64 10.55
N GLU A 40 -10.56 11.07 11.75
CA GLU A 40 -10.42 10.15 12.85
C GLU A 40 -11.73 9.44 13.15
N SER A 41 -12.82 10.16 12.97
CA SER A 41 -14.11 9.54 13.23
C SER A 41 -14.43 8.43 12.27
N THR A 42 -13.79 8.43 11.11
CA THR A 42 -13.96 7.34 10.17
C THR A 42 -12.98 6.22 10.47
N LEU A 43 -11.80 6.56 10.94
CA LEU A 43 -10.76 5.59 11.16
C LEU A 43 -10.98 4.72 12.40
N TYR A 44 -11.42 5.32 13.50
CA TYR A 44 -11.59 4.54 14.72
C TYR A 44 -12.57 3.37 14.58
N PRO A 45 -13.69 3.54 13.90
CA PRO A 45 -14.57 2.38 13.67
C PRO A 45 -13.88 1.26 12.90
N VAL A 46 -12.99 1.63 11.99
CA VAL A 46 -12.25 0.63 11.22
C VAL A 46 -11.32 -0.15 12.16
N LEU A 47 -10.65 0.56 13.06
CA LEU A 47 -9.77 -0.10 14.00
C LEU A 47 -10.53 -1.07 14.89
N ARG A 48 -11.72 -0.66 15.33
CA ARG A 48 -12.53 -1.54 16.16
C ARG A 48 -12.96 -2.77 15.38
N ARG A 49 -13.36 -2.59 14.13
CA ARG A 49 -13.79 -3.71 13.33
C ARG A 49 -12.65 -4.69 13.07
N LEU A 50 -11.49 -4.16 12.72
CA LEU A 50 -10.34 -5.02 12.45
C LEU A 50 -9.91 -5.78 13.70
N THR A 51 -10.04 -5.15 14.85
CA THR A 51 -9.71 -5.82 16.11
C THR A 51 -10.72 -6.92 16.37
N LYS A 52 -11.98 -6.62 16.16
CA LYS A 52 -13.02 -7.60 16.40
C LYS A 52 -12.86 -8.79 15.45
N ASP A 53 -12.44 -8.54 14.25
CA ASP A 53 -12.28 -9.60 13.25
C ASP A 53 -10.99 -10.40 13.43
N GLY A 54 -10.18 -10.01 14.38
CA GLY A 54 -8.97 -10.77 14.66
C GLY A 54 -7.76 -10.37 13.82
N LEU A 55 -7.86 -9.31 13.06
CA LEU A 55 -6.73 -8.86 12.25
C LEU A 55 -5.78 -8.02 13.07
N LEU A 56 -6.27 -7.40 14.12
CA LEU A 56 -5.47 -6.62 15.03
C LEU A 56 -5.73 -7.10 16.44
N SER A 57 -4.75 -6.92 17.30
CA SER A 57 -4.96 -7.12 18.72
C SER A 57 -4.52 -5.85 19.42
N THR A 58 -4.87 -5.71 20.67
CA THR A 58 -4.55 -4.49 21.40
C THR A 58 -3.98 -4.81 22.75
N TYR A 59 -3.21 -3.88 23.28
CA TYR A 59 -2.76 -3.96 24.65
C TYR A 59 -2.65 -2.54 25.17
N ASP A 60 -2.74 -2.38 26.47
CA ASP A 60 -2.65 -1.07 27.06
C ASP A 60 -1.29 -0.92 27.71
N GLN A 61 -0.74 0.26 27.64
CA GLN A 61 0.54 0.53 28.25
C GLN A 61 0.48 1.89 28.92
N PRO A 62 0.93 1.99 30.16
CA PRO A 62 0.89 3.27 30.87
C PRO A 62 1.86 4.26 30.24
N PHE A 63 1.42 5.50 30.19
CA PHE A 63 2.28 6.56 29.69
C PHE A 63 1.82 7.86 30.32
N ASN A 64 2.69 8.48 31.10
CA ASN A 64 2.37 9.74 31.76
C ASN A 64 1.08 9.66 32.57
N GLY A 65 0.91 8.60 33.31
CA GLY A 65 -0.24 8.47 34.16
C GLY A 65 -1.53 8.06 33.47
N ARG A 66 -1.48 7.77 32.18
CA ARG A 66 -2.63 7.32 31.43
C ARG A 66 -2.31 6.05 30.76
N ASN A 67 -3.33 5.28 30.41
CA ASN A 67 -3.12 4.08 29.64
C ASN A 67 -3.29 4.41 28.18
N ARG A 68 -2.33 3.99 27.37
CA ARG A 68 -2.42 4.13 25.94
C ARG A 68 -2.75 2.78 25.35
N ARG A 69 -3.69 2.74 24.45
CA ARG A 69 -4.03 1.51 23.77
C ARG A 69 -3.19 1.39 22.52
N TYR A 70 -2.41 0.32 22.46
CA TYR A 70 -1.58 0.03 21.31
C TYR A 70 -2.24 -1.03 20.46
N TYR A 71 -2.06 -0.92 19.16
CA TYR A 71 -2.60 -1.87 18.20
C TYR A 71 -1.45 -2.67 17.60
N VAL A 72 -1.67 -3.95 17.44
CA VAL A 72 -0.64 -4.87 16.95
C VAL A 72 -1.22 -5.68 15.81
N LEU A 73 -0.44 -5.90 14.78
CA LEU A 73 -0.87 -6.72 13.68
C LEU A 73 -0.74 -8.18 14.07
N THR A 74 -1.83 -8.93 13.95
CA THR A 74 -1.79 -10.36 14.30
C THR A 74 -1.28 -11.14 13.11
N ASP A 75 -1.00 -12.44 13.30
CA ASP A 75 -0.58 -13.28 12.20
C ASP A 75 -1.67 -13.36 11.15
N TYR A 76 -2.92 -13.43 11.59
CA TYR A 76 -4.02 -13.42 10.66
C TYR A 76 -4.05 -12.09 9.91
N GLY A 77 -3.74 -11.01 10.62
CA GLY A 77 -3.68 -9.70 10.00
C GLY A 77 -2.59 -9.64 8.92
N LYS A 78 -1.47 -10.29 9.19
CA LYS A 78 -0.38 -10.30 8.21
C LYS A 78 -0.80 -11.04 6.95
N SER A 79 -1.47 -12.15 7.11
CA SER A 79 -1.95 -12.90 5.97
C SER A 79 -2.93 -12.09 5.16
N GLN A 80 -3.82 -11.41 5.86
CA GLN A 80 -4.82 -10.59 5.18
C GLN A 80 -4.16 -9.42 4.45
N LEU A 81 -3.11 -8.86 5.05
CA LEU A 81 -2.39 -7.76 4.41
C LEU A 81 -1.76 -8.22 3.10
N ILE A 82 -1.18 -9.41 3.09
CA ILE A 82 -0.58 -9.94 1.86
C ILE A 82 -1.66 -10.10 0.80
N PHE A 83 -2.81 -10.62 1.19
CA PHE A 83 -3.91 -10.79 0.27
C PHE A 83 -4.35 -9.44 -0.30
N LEU A 84 -4.51 -8.45 0.57
CA LEU A 84 -4.96 -7.13 0.14
C LEU A 84 -3.94 -6.43 -0.75
N ARG A 85 -2.67 -6.65 -0.49
CA ARG A 85 -1.63 -6.08 -1.33
C ARG A 85 -1.69 -6.65 -2.74
N ASN A 86 -1.89 -7.94 -2.85
CA ASN A 86 -1.99 -8.57 -4.16
C ASN A 86 -3.23 -8.07 -4.89
N GLU A 87 -4.33 -7.90 -4.16
CA GLU A 87 -5.54 -7.38 -4.76
C GLU A 87 -5.33 -5.95 -5.24
N TRP A 88 -4.60 -5.17 -4.45
CA TRP A 88 -4.32 -3.79 -4.82
C TRP A 88 -3.49 -3.73 -6.10
N ILE A 89 -2.46 -4.55 -6.19
CA ILE A 89 -1.61 -4.56 -7.37
C ILE A 89 -2.44 -4.90 -8.60
N SER A 90 -3.26 -5.92 -8.50
CA SER A 90 -4.10 -6.33 -9.60
C SER A 90 -5.09 -5.22 -10.01
N TYR A 91 -5.70 -4.61 -9.01
CA TYR A 91 -6.68 -3.56 -9.26
C TYR A 91 -6.00 -2.35 -9.89
N LYS A 92 -4.83 -2.00 -9.37
CA LYS A 92 -4.10 -0.87 -9.89
C LYS A 92 -3.73 -1.09 -11.35
N GLU A 93 -3.30 -2.29 -11.68
CA GLU A 93 -2.94 -2.59 -13.06
C GLU A 93 -4.14 -2.47 -14.00
N ARG A 94 -5.28 -2.91 -13.54
CA ARG A 94 -6.48 -2.80 -14.35
C ARG A 94 -6.86 -1.34 -14.56
N LEU A 95 -6.75 -0.55 -13.51
CA LEU A 95 -7.06 0.86 -13.62
C LEU A 95 -6.07 1.57 -14.53
N ASP A 96 -4.80 1.22 -14.40
CA ASP A 96 -3.78 1.81 -15.24
C ASP A 96 -4.09 1.53 -16.71
N GLY A 97 -4.59 0.36 -17.00
CA GLY A 97 -4.92 0.00 -18.36
C GLY A 97 -5.95 0.93 -18.99
N ILE A 98 -6.87 1.40 -18.16
CA ILE A 98 -7.89 2.30 -18.66
C ILE A 98 -7.47 3.76 -18.55
N LEU A 99 -6.96 4.14 -17.42
CA LEU A 99 -6.69 5.53 -17.16
C LEU A 99 -5.39 6.03 -17.74
N ILE A 100 -4.35 5.26 -17.54
CA ILE A 100 -3.03 5.71 -17.95
C ILE A 100 -2.70 5.38 -19.38
N ASN A 101 -2.87 4.13 -19.73
CA ASN A 101 -2.52 3.73 -21.10
C ASN A 101 -3.30 4.49 -22.14
N LYS A 102 -4.58 4.65 -21.93
CA LYS A 102 -5.36 5.36 -22.90
C LYS A 102 -4.99 6.81 -22.95
N GLU A 103 -4.76 7.35 -21.80
CA GLU A 103 -4.40 8.73 -21.72
C GLU A 103 -3.08 8.97 -22.39
N ALA A 104 -2.17 8.09 -22.20
CA ALA A 104 -0.87 8.22 -22.79
C ALA A 104 -1.00 8.24 -24.28
N LYS A 105 -1.84 7.40 -24.82
CA LYS A 105 -2.02 7.39 -26.24
C LYS A 105 -2.58 8.69 -26.71
N ILE A 106 -3.56 9.17 -26.06
CA ILE A 106 -4.18 10.40 -26.43
C ILE A 106 -3.18 11.53 -26.41
N LYS A 107 -2.39 11.58 -25.41
CA LYS A 107 -1.44 12.61 -25.34
C LYS A 107 -0.45 12.51 -26.43
N ALA A 108 -0.03 11.37 -26.70
CA ALA A 108 0.94 11.17 -27.72
C ALA A 108 0.41 11.74 -28.99
N CYS A 109 -0.81 11.53 -29.27
CA CYS A 109 -1.36 12.03 -30.46
C CYS A 109 -1.20 13.50 -30.62
N PRO A 110 -1.59 14.26 -29.67
CA PRO A 110 -1.58 15.66 -29.84
C PRO A 110 -0.26 16.20 -30.20
N HIS A 111 0.66 15.89 -29.63
CA HIS A 111 1.78 16.49 -30.00
C HIS A 111 2.91 15.78 -29.80
N ALA A 112 2.74 15.09 -29.35
CA ALA A 112 3.80 14.52 -29.09
C ALA A 112 4.42 13.98 -30.04
N MET A 113 3.94 13.70 -30.36
CA MET A 113 4.29 13.32 -31.06
C MET A 113 5.35 13.19 -31.20
N SER A 114 5.49 13.34 -31.15
CA SER A 114 6.47 13.59 -31.38
C SER A 114 7.36 12.66 -30.94
N SER A 115 7.82 12.73 -30.39
CA SER A 115 8.62 12.00 -29.77
C SER A 115 8.22 10.68 -29.65
N SER A 116 7.15 10.51 -29.77
CA SER A 116 6.65 9.28 -29.51
C SER A 116 7.46 8.16 -29.91
N MET A 117 7.92 8.16 -30.94
CA MET A 117 8.57 7.06 -31.41
C MET A 117 9.60 6.69 -30.49
N ASP A 118 10.17 7.52 -30.00
CA ASP A 118 11.22 7.21 -29.16
C ASP A 118 10.75 6.47 -27.99
N SER A 119 9.63 6.80 -27.57
CA SER A 119 9.14 6.15 -26.40
C SER A 119 9.12 4.69 -26.54
N ASP A 120 8.90 4.20 -27.66
CA ASP A 120 8.84 2.78 -27.83
C ASP A 120 10.10 2.11 -27.39
N SER A 121 11.17 2.64 -27.77
CA SER A 121 12.39 1.98 -27.41
C SER A 121 12.56 2.06 -25.93
N GLN A 122 12.17 3.11 -25.35
CA GLN A 122 12.34 3.21 -23.97
C GLN A 122 11.57 2.17 -23.21
N ASN A 123 10.43 1.89 -23.68
CA ASN A 123 9.64 0.89 -23.00
C ASN A 123 10.36 -0.41 -22.88
N LYS A 124 11.04 -0.77 -23.91
CA LYS A 124 11.72 -2.01 -23.85
C LYS A 124 12.77 -1.99 -22.80
N GLU A 125 13.46 -0.94 -22.73
CA GLU A 125 14.48 -0.87 -21.76
C GLU A 125 13.96 -1.02 -20.37
N ALA A 126 12.89 -0.37 -20.12
CA ALA A 126 12.32 -0.45 -18.81
C ALA A 126 12.03 -1.87 -18.41
N LYS A 127 11.53 -2.64 -19.35
CA LYS A 127 11.23 -3.99 -19.03
C LYS A 127 12.46 -4.75 -18.69
N ILE A 128 13.47 -4.58 -19.43
CA ILE A 128 14.69 -5.28 -19.20
C ILE A 128 15.21 -4.98 -17.83
N LEU A 129 15.17 -3.75 -17.46
CA LEU A 129 15.64 -3.39 -16.15
C LEU A 129 14.91 -4.08 -15.04
N SER A 130 13.64 -4.11 -15.14
CA SER A 130 12.87 -4.78 -14.13
C SER A 130 13.29 -6.20 -13.98
N SER A 131 13.45 -6.85 -15.07
CA SER A 131 13.84 -8.24 -15.01
C SER A 131 15.16 -8.39 -14.34
N SER A 132 16.06 -7.56 -14.67
CA SER A 132 17.35 -7.66 -14.09
C SER A 132 17.32 -7.54 -12.60
N MET A 133 16.58 -6.60 -12.15
CA MET A 133 16.49 -6.39 -10.73
C MET A 133 15.96 -7.60 -10.03
N ASP A 134 14.97 -8.17 -10.58
CA ASP A 134 14.41 -9.35 -9.96
C ASP A 134 15.43 -10.44 -9.85
N SER A 135 16.19 -10.61 -10.86
CA SER A 135 17.20 -11.63 -10.82
C SER A 135 18.20 -11.38 -9.74
N ASP A 136 18.65 -10.18 -9.66
CA ASP A 136 19.64 -9.84 -8.67
C ASP A 136 19.12 -10.11 -7.29
N PHE A 137 17.90 -9.73 -7.07
CA PHE A 137 17.31 -9.91 -5.79
C PHE A 137 17.30 -11.38 -5.41
N ALA A 138 16.95 -12.22 -6.32
CA ALA A 138 16.93 -13.64 -6.06
C ALA A 138 18.31 -14.15 -5.74
N SER A 139 19.28 -13.65 -6.40
CA SER A 139 20.62 -14.09 -6.14
C SER A 139 21.03 -13.78 -4.73
N GLN A 140 20.73 -12.62 -4.31
CA GLN A 140 21.09 -12.23 -2.98
C GLN A 140 20.47 -13.13 -1.94
N ASN A 141 19.25 -13.45 -2.16
CA ASN A 141 18.59 -14.31 -1.22
C ASN A 141 19.33 -15.62 -1.07
N LYS A 142 19.81 -16.13 -2.16
CA LYS A 142 20.49 -17.37 -2.08
C LYS A 142 21.74 -17.23 -1.29
N GLU A 143 22.44 -16.20 -1.49
CA GLU A 143 23.64 -16.00 -0.77
C GLU A 143 23.40 -15.96 0.69
N ASP A 144 22.39 -15.27 1.08
CA ASP A 144 22.08 -15.19 2.46
C ASP A 144 21.88 -16.54 3.07
N LEU A 145 21.24 -17.39 2.36
CA LEU A 145 20.98 -18.69 2.88
C LEU A 145 22.24 -19.52 2.90
N GLY A 146 23.06 -19.33 1.94
CA GLY A 146 24.29 -20.03 1.88
C GLY A 146 25.18 -19.64 3.01
#